data_e326974a17281b0a0552c6ab5a294326
#
_entry.id   e326974a17281b0a0552c6ab5a294326
#
_cell.length_a   1.000
_cell.length_b   1.000
_cell.length_c   1.000
_cell.angle_alpha   90.00
_cell.angle_beta   90.00
_cell.angle_gamma   90.00
#
_symmetry.space_group_name_H-M   'P 1'
#
loop_
_entity.id
_entity.type
_entity.pdbx_description
1 polymer ?
#
loop_
_entity_poly.entity_id
_entity_poly.type
_entity_poly.pdbx_seq_one_letter_code
_entity_poly.pdbx_strand_id
1 'polypeptide(L)'
;IKGYKSDIEKLDTKIKKFDLSDEEVPNPKLELLKKLGPLFTKVSNALLVNKKSRIEEAMKNDLNTTLVAYENQIDRVELSEDLSNLSFKIYHKAGNEIYLEELNAASKQIIIQVLLKSLHYFGDYNPPVMIDTVMGYLDESSRASLLENYFPKLSHQTILLSTDSEIRKHIDLEKIENFIAKKFTLVRDKENQLTEVVEGYFPN
;
A
#
# COMPACT_ATOMS: atom_id res chain seq x y z
N ILE A 1 24.12 18.68 -64.15
CA ILE A 1 25.23 18.18 -63.32
C ILE A 1 25.92 19.32 -62.53
N LYS A 2 26.09 20.54 -63.12
CA LYS A 2 26.70 21.66 -62.40
C LYS A 2 25.90 22.23 -61.24
N GLY A 3 24.57 22.15 -61.27
CA GLY A 3 23.71 22.64 -60.18
C GLY A 3 23.83 21.83 -58.86
N TYR A 4 23.88 20.50 -58.94
CA TYR A 4 23.96 19.65 -57.78
C TYR A 4 25.30 19.73 -57.01
N LYS A 5 26.42 20.05 -57.73
CA LYS A 5 27.71 20.27 -57.06
C LYS A 5 27.68 21.48 -56.13
N SER A 6 27.05 22.58 -56.57
CA SER A 6 26.90 23.77 -55.72
C SER A 6 26.02 23.57 -54.52
N ASP A 7 24.99 22.74 -54.64
CA ASP A 7 24.10 22.47 -53.53
C ASP A 7 24.73 21.50 -52.51
N ILE A 8 25.56 20.56 -52.97
CA ILE A 8 26.37 19.69 -52.12
C ILE A 8 27.40 20.51 -51.33
N GLU A 9 28.12 21.42 -51.99
CA GLU A 9 29.08 22.31 -51.31
C GLU A 9 28.44 23.23 -50.29
N LYS A 10 27.20 23.69 -50.52
CA LYS A 10 26.42 24.48 -49.54
C LYS A 10 25.96 23.64 -48.37
N LEU A 11 25.59 22.39 -48.59
CA LEU A 11 25.22 21.45 -47.53
C LEU A 11 26.43 21.04 -46.69
N ASP A 12 27.56 20.72 -47.31
CA ASP A 12 28.82 20.44 -46.63
C ASP A 12 29.30 21.62 -45.77
N THR A 13 29.14 22.85 -46.29
CA THR A 13 29.47 24.04 -45.51
C THR A 13 28.53 24.26 -44.32
N LYS A 14 27.27 23.90 -44.48
CA LYS A 14 26.30 23.91 -43.36
C LYS A 14 26.60 22.82 -42.32
N ILE A 15 26.92 21.61 -42.77
CA ILE A 15 27.31 20.49 -41.90
C ILE A 15 28.57 20.86 -41.11
N LYS A 16 29.62 21.36 -41.82
CA LYS A 16 30.84 21.84 -41.14
C LYS A 16 30.58 22.98 -40.14
N LYS A 17 29.63 23.87 -40.41
CA LYS A 17 29.21 24.88 -39.41
C LYS A 17 28.51 24.27 -38.22
N PHE A 18 27.75 23.19 -38.38
CA PHE A 18 27.15 22.44 -37.26
C PHE A 18 28.21 21.65 -36.48
N ASP A 19 29.17 21.01 -37.15
CA ASP A 19 30.28 20.28 -36.54
C ASP A 19 31.30 21.20 -35.82
N LEU A 20 31.45 22.45 -36.27
CA LEU A 20 32.31 23.44 -35.62
C LEU A 20 31.61 24.19 -34.45
N SER A 21 30.33 23.92 -34.21
CA SER A 21 29.61 24.46 -33.06
C SER A 21 29.67 23.55 -31.83
N ASP A 22 30.54 22.54 -31.81
CA ASP A 22 30.89 21.75 -30.63
C ASP A 22 31.79 22.48 -29.60
N GLU A 23 32.00 23.78 -29.75
CA GLU A 23 32.21 24.61 -28.57
C GLU A 23 30.85 24.63 -27.86
N GLU A 24 30.76 23.88 -26.76
CA GLU A 24 29.60 23.86 -25.84
C GLU A 24 29.28 25.32 -25.47
N VAL A 25 28.41 25.95 -26.26
CA VAL A 25 27.82 27.24 -25.84
C VAL A 25 27.09 26.88 -24.54
N PRO A 26 27.52 27.39 -23.37
CA PRO A 26 26.96 27.01 -22.11
C PRO A 26 25.48 27.31 -22.15
N ASN A 27 24.67 26.27 -22.31
CA ASN A 27 23.22 26.44 -22.23
C ASN A 27 22.88 26.56 -20.76
N PRO A 28 22.56 27.75 -20.23
CA PRO A 28 22.32 27.95 -18.81
C PRO A 28 21.17 27.10 -18.29
N LYS A 29 20.24 26.68 -19.15
CA LYS A 29 19.17 25.75 -18.81
C LYS A 29 19.71 24.33 -18.63
N LEU A 30 20.66 23.90 -19.45
CA LEU A 30 21.29 22.58 -19.32
C LEU A 30 22.15 22.50 -18.05
N GLU A 31 22.90 23.54 -17.75
CA GLU A 31 23.68 23.65 -16.50
C GLU A 31 22.80 23.64 -15.26
N LEU A 32 21.67 24.35 -15.33
CA LEU A 32 20.69 24.33 -14.25
C LEU A 32 20.10 22.93 -14.04
N LEU A 33 19.74 22.24 -15.13
CA LEU A 33 19.24 20.85 -15.06
C LEU A 33 20.29 19.89 -14.50
N LYS A 34 21.56 20.01 -14.90
CA LYS A 34 22.67 19.22 -14.34
C LYS A 34 22.83 19.43 -12.83
N LYS A 35 22.60 20.65 -12.31
CA LYS A 35 22.62 20.95 -10.88
C LYS A 35 21.37 20.50 -10.12
N LEU A 36 20.19 20.60 -10.75
CA LEU A 36 18.93 20.21 -10.15
C LEU A 36 18.74 18.69 -10.06
N GLY A 37 19.25 17.92 -11.03
CA GLY A 37 19.14 16.47 -11.02
C GLY A 37 19.61 15.81 -9.73
N PRO A 38 20.85 16.06 -9.28
CA PRO A 38 21.34 15.50 -8.00
C PRO A 38 20.56 16.00 -6.78
N LEU A 39 20.03 17.22 -6.80
CA LEU A 39 19.20 17.75 -5.73
C LEU A 39 17.86 17.01 -5.65
N PHE A 40 17.17 16.81 -6.77
CA PHE A 40 15.93 16.03 -6.81
C PHE A 40 16.15 14.60 -6.34
N THR A 41 17.24 13.95 -6.74
CA THR A 41 17.59 12.61 -6.26
C THR A 41 17.78 12.58 -4.74
N LYS A 42 18.49 13.56 -4.15
CA LYS A 42 18.66 13.66 -2.69
C LYS A 42 17.33 13.88 -1.99
N VAL A 43 16.48 14.77 -2.49
CA VAL A 43 15.17 15.04 -1.89
C VAL A 43 14.28 13.78 -1.99
N SER A 44 14.24 13.12 -3.15
CA SER A 44 13.48 11.88 -3.34
C SER A 44 13.94 10.79 -2.38
N ASN A 45 15.25 10.57 -2.27
CA ASN A 45 15.78 9.57 -1.33
C ASN A 45 15.46 9.91 0.13
N ALA A 46 15.58 11.17 0.53
CA ALA A 46 15.22 11.60 1.88
C ALA A 46 13.72 11.39 2.18
N LEU A 47 12.85 11.65 1.21
CA LEU A 47 11.41 11.39 1.33
C LEU A 47 11.11 9.89 1.44
N LEU A 48 11.77 9.06 0.65
CA LEU A 48 11.62 7.59 0.70
C LEU A 48 12.05 7.04 2.06
N VAL A 49 13.21 7.45 2.58
CA VAL A 49 13.69 7.04 3.90
C VAL A 49 12.72 7.47 5.00
N ASN A 50 12.22 8.71 4.93
CA ASN A 50 11.23 9.19 5.90
C ASN A 50 9.91 8.40 5.81
N LYS A 51 9.38 8.18 4.60
CA LYS A 51 8.17 7.35 4.40
C LYS A 51 8.38 5.92 4.95
N LYS A 52 9.52 5.31 4.64
CA LYS A 52 9.88 3.97 5.14
C LYS A 52 9.81 3.90 6.65
N SER A 53 10.53 4.78 7.35
CA SER A 53 10.54 4.81 8.82
C SER A 53 9.14 5.01 9.42
N ARG A 54 8.32 5.84 8.81
CA ARG A 54 6.93 6.06 9.27
C ARG A 54 6.06 4.83 9.08
N ILE A 55 6.24 4.10 7.98
CA ILE A 55 5.53 2.84 7.73
C ILE A 55 5.96 1.79 8.75
N GLU A 56 7.26 1.64 8.98
CA GLU A 56 7.83 0.71 9.96
C GLU A 56 7.29 0.97 11.38
N GLU A 57 7.25 2.23 11.79
CA GLU A 57 6.70 2.61 13.09
C GLU A 57 5.19 2.38 13.18
N ALA A 58 4.43 2.71 12.14
CA ALA A 58 2.99 2.46 12.10
C ALA A 58 2.69 0.95 12.16
N MET A 59 3.42 0.14 11.39
CA MET A 59 3.30 -1.32 11.44
C MET A 59 3.61 -1.86 12.83
N LYS A 60 4.70 -1.42 13.46
CA LYS A 60 5.06 -1.81 14.83
C LYS A 60 3.90 -1.52 15.79
N ASN A 61 3.35 -0.31 15.75
CA ASN A 61 2.28 0.10 16.65
C ASN A 61 1.00 -0.69 16.41
N ASP A 62 0.59 -0.85 15.16
CA ASP A 62 -0.61 -1.63 14.80
C ASP A 62 -0.44 -3.12 15.15
N LEU A 63 0.72 -3.72 14.90
CA LEU A 63 0.99 -5.12 15.26
C LEU A 63 0.97 -5.34 16.77
N ASN A 64 1.54 -4.43 17.55
CA ASN A 64 1.51 -4.51 19.02
C ASN A 64 0.09 -4.43 19.62
N THR A 65 -0.87 -3.89 18.87
CA THR A 65 -2.27 -3.79 19.31
C THR A 65 -3.17 -4.85 18.69
N THR A 66 -2.84 -5.36 17.50
CA THR A 66 -3.74 -6.21 16.72
C THR A 66 -3.31 -7.67 16.72
N LEU A 67 -2.00 -7.93 16.80
CA LEU A 67 -1.45 -9.29 16.81
C LEU A 67 -1.42 -9.85 18.24
N VAL A 68 -2.53 -10.40 18.68
CA VAL A 68 -2.75 -10.87 20.07
C VAL A 68 -1.65 -11.82 20.55
N ALA A 69 -1.17 -12.71 19.68
CA ALA A 69 -0.08 -13.65 20.02
C ALA A 69 1.25 -12.96 20.42
N TYR A 70 1.45 -11.72 19.98
CA TYR A 70 2.65 -10.92 20.23
C TYR A 70 2.30 -9.53 20.77
N GLU A 71 1.19 -9.42 21.47
CA GLU A 71 0.71 -8.15 22.01
C GLU A 71 1.79 -7.48 22.86
N ASN A 72 2.12 -6.23 22.51
CA ASN A 72 3.17 -5.44 23.16
C ASN A 72 4.57 -6.08 23.17
N GLN A 73 4.85 -7.07 22.30
CA GLN A 73 6.14 -7.77 22.27
C GLN A 73 7.00 -7.45 21.05
N ILE A 74 6.47 -6.69 20.07
CA ILE A 74 7.20 -6.31 18.88
C ILE A 74 8.05 -5.07 19.18
N ASP A 75 9.35 -5.20 18.96
CA ASP A 75 10.33 -4.11 19.13
C ASP A 75 10.40 -3.21 17.91
N ARG A 76 10.58 -3.80 16.74
CA ARG A 76 10.69 -3.08 15.48
C ARG A 76 10.23 -3.92 14.28
N VAL A 77 9.88 -3.21 13.22
CA VAL A 77 9.66 -3.74 11.87
C VAL A 77 10.68 -3.09 10.96
N GLU A 78 11.28 -3.84 10.08
CA GLU A 78 12.25 -3.36 9.08
C GLU A 78 11.75 -3.72 7.68
N LEU A 79 11.50 -2.72 6.84
CA LEU A 79 11.20 -2.91 5.42
C LEU A 79 12.49 -3.01 4.61
N SER A 80 12.47 -3.73 3.49
CA SER A 80 13.58 -3.77 2.55
C SER A 80 13.95 -2.38 2.04
N GLU A 81 15.21 -2.19 1.66
CA GLU A 81 15.65 -0.95 1.01
C GLU A 81 15.16 -0.86 -0.43
N ASP A 82 15.05 -2.01 -1.09
CA ASP A 82 14.52 -2.12 -2.44
C ASP A 82 13.00 -2.28 -2.41
N LEU A 83 12.29 -1.19 -2.73
CA LEU A 83 10.84 -1.18 -2.80
C LEU A 83 10.27 -1.93 -4.01
N SER A 84 11.11 -2.28 -5.00
CA SER A 84 10.68 -3.09 -6.14
C SER A 84 10.49 -4.56 -5.74
N ASN A 85 11.16 -4.98 -4.67
CA ASN A 85 11.02 -6.30 -4.05
C ASN A 85 10.68 -6.14 -2.57
N LEU A 86 9.46 -5.69 -2.30
CA LEU A 86 9.00 -5.37 -0.96
C LEU A 86 9.04 -6.62 -0.06
N SER A 87 9.94 -6.60 0.90
CA SER A 87 10.02 -7.58 1.98
C SER A 87 10.14 -6.85 3.32
N PHE A 88 9.82 -7.54 4.41
CA PHE A 88 9.93 -6.97 5.74
C PHE A 88 10.31 -8.04 6.76
N LYS A 89 10.89 -7.58 7.85
CA LYS A 89 11.26 -8.38 9.01
C LYS A 89 10.62 -7.81 10.26
N ILE A 90 10.24 -8.68 11.17
CA ILE A 90 9.65 -8.32 12.46
C ILE A 90 10.59 -8.83 13.55
N TYR A 91 10.87 -7.98 14.54
CA TYR A 91 11.74 -8.35 15.65
C TYR A 91 10.98 -8.26 16.97
N HIS A 92 11.18 -9.30 17.77
CA HIS A 92 10.67 -9.38 19.13
C HIS A 92 11.54 -8.53 20.08
N LYS A 93 10.97 -8.03 21.17
CA LYS A 93 11.71 -7.29 22.23
C LYS A 93 12.86 -8.09 22.85
N ALA A 94 12.83 -9.42 22.78
CA ALA A 94 13.94 -10.27 23.17
C ALA A 94 15.12 -10.27 22.17
N GLY A 95 15.02 -9.55 21.04
CA GLY A 95 16.07 -9.38 20.06
C GLY A 95 16.06 -10.41 18.90
N ASN A 96 15.23 -11.44 18.96
CA ASN A 96 15.11 -12.43 17.90
C ASN A 96 14.13 -11.99 16.79
N GLU A 97 14.39 -12.43 15.56
CA GLU A 97 13.49 -12.26 14.42
C GLU A 97 12.26 -13.19 14.57
N ILE A 98 11.10 -12.70 14.24
CA ILE A 98 9.87 -13.46 14.15
C ILE A 98 9.71 -13.87 12.69
N TYR A 99 9.92 -15.14 12.38
CA TYR A 99 9.83 -15.65 11.02
C TYR A 99 8.37 -15.88 10.63
N LEU A 100 7.98 -15.31 9.49
CA LEU A 100 6.60 -15.44 8.99
C LEU A 100 6.20 -16.89 8.76
N GLU A 101 7.15 -17.73 8.33
CA GLU A 101 6.93 -19.16 8.05
C GLU A 101 6.48 -19.93 9.29
N GLU A 102 6.93 -19.53 10.46
CA GLU A 102 6.65 -20.18 11.75
C GLU A 102 5.29 -19.77 12.34
N LEU A 103 4.69 -18.70 11.81
CA LEU A 103 3.41 -18.18 12.30
C LEU A 103 2.22 -19.01 11.77
N ASN A 104 1.15 -19.05 12.53
CA ASN A 104 -0.12 -19.60 12.10
C ASN A 104 -0.80 -18.71 11.02
N ALA A 105 -1.81 -19.25 10.34
CA ALA A 105 -2.50 -18.55 9.26
C ALA A 105 -3.16 -17.25 9.72
N ALA A 106 -3.70 -17.20 10.92
CA ALA A 106 -4.32 -16.02 11.49
C ALA A 106 -3.32 -14.87 11.67
N SER A 107 -2.18 -15.16 12.29
CA SER A 107 -1.11 -14.18 12.50
C SER A 107 -0.56 -13.65 11.18
N LYS A 108 -0.36 -14.51 10.18
CA LYS A 108 0.04 -14.11 8.83
C LYS A 108 -0.95 -13.16 8.18
N GLN A 109 -2.24 -13.47 8.30
CA GLN A 109 -3.31 -12.63 7.77
C GLN A 109 -3.30 -11.23 8.41
N ILE A 110 -3.19 -11.15 9.74
CA ILE A 110 -3.12 -9.88 10.47
C ILE A 110 -1.92 -9.06 10.02
N ILE A 111 -0.74 -9.68 9.91
CA ILE A 111 0.49 -8.98 9.49
C ILE A 111 0.35 -8.40 8.09
N ILE A 112 -0.20 -9.18 7.14
CA ILE A 112 -0.44 -8.69 5.78
C ILE A 112 -1.45 -7.53 5.77
N GLN A 113 -2.53 -7.63 6.56
CA GLN A 113 -3.50 -6.56 6.66
C GLN A 113 -2.89 -5.27 7.25
N VAL A 114 -2.08 -5.39 8.30
CA VAL A 114 -1.37 -4.24 8.90
C VAL A 114 -0.39 -3.60 7.92
N LEU A 115 0.34 -4.41 7.14
CA LEU A 115 1.19 -3.89 6.06
C LEU A 115 0.37 -3.11 5.03
N LEU A 116 -0.72 -3.69 4.53
CA LEU A 116 -1.59 -3.04 3.54
C LEU A 116 -2.18 -1.74 4.07
N LYS A 117 -2.64 -1.71 5.34
CA LYS A 117 -3.13 -0.49 5.99
C LYS A 117 -2.03 0.58 6.04
N SER A 118 -0.82 0.21 6.44
CA SER A 118 0.30 1.16 6.53
C SER A 118 0.68 1.71 5.16
N LEU A 119 0.75 0.87 4.14
CA LEU A 119 1.02 1.30 2.76
C LEU A 119 -0.10 2.22 2.23
N HIS A 120 -1.35 1.89 2.53
CA HIS A 120 -2.51 2.70 2.16
C HIS A 120 -2.48 4.08 2.84
N TYR A 121 -2.24 4.12 4.15
CA TYR A 121 -2.21 5.36 4.94
C TYR A 121 -1.10 6.32 4.50
N PHE A 122 0.07 5.79 4.15
CA PHE A 122 1.22 6.59 3.68
C PHE A 122 1.27 6.75 2.16
N GLY A 123 0.31 6.20 1.43
CA GLY A 123 0.11 6.46 0.01
C GLY A 123 -0.36 7.89 -0.27
N ASP A 124 -0.14 8.35 -1.50
CA ASP A 124 -0.60 9.69 -1.91
C ASP A 124 -2.10 9.74 -2.23
N TYR A 125 -2.73 8.57 -2.28
CA TYR A 125 -4.15 8.37 -2.55
C TYR A 125 -4.80 7.65 -1.37
N ASN A 126 -6.03 8.01 -1.07
CA ASN A 126 -6.85 7.36 -0.06
C ASN A 126 -8.10 6.71 -0.73
N PRO A 127 -7.93 5.63 -1.52
CA PRO A 127 -9.06 4.95 -2.14
C PRO A 127 -9.91 4.22 -1.09
N PRO A 128 -11.16 3.89 -1.40
CA PRO A 128 -11.93 2.96 -0.58
C PRO A 128 -11.25 1.58 -0.56
N VAL A 129 -11.33 0.91 0.56
CA VAL A 129 -10.77 -0.45 0.74
C VAL A 129 -11.90 -1.46 0.82
N MET A 130 -11.81 -2.52 0.02
CA MET A 130 -12.72 -3.65 0.05
C MET A 130 -11.95 -4.89 0.51
N ILE A 131 -12.47 -5.58 1.51
CA ILE A 131 -11.87 -6.79 2.06
C ILE A 131 -12.90 -7.91 1.98
N ASP A 132 -12.50 -8.99 1.34
CA ASP A 132 -13.26 -10.23 1.25
C ASP A 132 -12.68 -11.28 2.22
N THR A 133 -13.53 -12.12 2.79
CA THR A 133 -13.14 -13.19 3.73
C THR A 133 -12.34 -12.65 4.93
N VAL A 134 -12.99 -11.81 5.70
CA VAL A 134 -12.34 -10.92 6.66
C VAL A 134 -11.76 -11.64 7.85
N MET A 135 -12.38 -12.77 8.30
CA MET A 135 -12.11 -13.37 9.61
C MET A 135 -12.09 -14.90 9.64
N GLY A 136 -11.94 -15.55 8.50
CA GLY A 136 -12.14 -17.00 8.37
C GLY A 136 -11.26 -17.89 9.27
N TYR A 137 -10.09 -17.41 9.69
CA TYR A 137 -9.12 -18.19 10.48
C TYR A 137 -8.80 -17.60 11.84
N LEU A 138 -9.53 -16.54 12.26
CA LEU A 138 -9.22 -15.81 13.48
C LEU A 138 -9.96 -16.39 14.70
N ASP A 139 -9.26 -16.46 15.81
CA ASP A 139 -9.86 -16.68 17.13
C ASP A 139 -10.68 -15.46 17.59
N GLU A 140 -11.42 -15.61 18.67
CA GLU A 140 -12.34 -14.59 19.15
C GLU A 140 -11.64 -13.30 19.59
N SER A 141 -10.46 -13.41 20.22
CA SER A 141 -9.67 -12.26 20.67
C SER A 141 -9.09 -11.47 19.49
N SER A 142 -8.57 -12.15 18.49
CA SER A 142 -8.07 -11.53 17.24
C SER A 142 -9.21 -10.89 16.44
N ARG A 143 -10.40 -11.52 16.38
CA ARG A 143 -11.59 -10.93 15.77
C ARG A 143 -12.00 -9.63 16.44
N ALA A 144 -12.09 -9.62 17.76
CA ALA A 144 -12.45 -8.44 18.53
C ALA A 144 -11.45 -7.30 18.28
N SER A 145 -10.16 -7.61 18.31
CA SER A 145 -9.11 -6.62 18.05
C SER A 145 -9.20 -6.02 16.65
N LEU A 146 -9.43 -6.82 15.61
CA LEU A 146 -9.60 -6.29 14.24
C LEU A 146 -10.85 -5.42 14.09
N LEU A 147 -11.98 -5.86 14.68
CA LEU A 147 -13.25 -5.13 14.63
C LEU A 147 -13.13 -3.76 15.30
N GLU A 148 -12.55 -3.71 16.47
CA GLU A 148 -12.51 -2.50 17.30
C GLU A 148 -11.36 -1.55 16.92
N ASN A 149 -10.19 -2.11 16.55
CA ASN A 149 -8.96 -1.32 16.39
C ASN A 149 -8.49 -1.15 14.95
N TYR A 150 -8.86 -2.06 14.05
CA TYR A 150 -8.34 -2.08 12.69
C TYR A 150 -9.34 -1.56 11.65
N PHE A 151 -10.49 -2.22 11.46
CA PHE A 151 -11.42 -1.88 10.38
C PHE A 151 -11.95 -0.45 10.44
N PRO A 152 -12.32 0.12 11.61
CA PRO A 152 -12.80 1.48 11.69
C PRO A 152 -11.75 2.54 11.30
N LYS A 153 -10.48 2.18 11.32
CA LYS A 153 -9.34 3.08 11.06
C LYS A 153 -8.61 2.76 9.75
N LEU A 154 -9.12 1.82 8.96
CA LEU A 154 -8.42 1.34 7.77
C LEU A 154 -8.42 2.35 6.64
N SER A 155 -9.55 2.96 6.35
CA SER A 155 -9.73 3.94 5.27
C SER A 155 -10.92 4.86 5.58
N HIS A 156 -11.08 5.92 4.79
CA HIS A 156 -12.27 6.77 4.84
C HIS A 156 -13.55 6.01 4.46
N GLN A 157 -13.43 4.95 3.67
CA GLN A 157 -14.51 4.03 3.33
C GLN A 157 -13.98 2.60 3.30
N THR A 158 -14.48 1.76 4.19
CA THR A 158 -14.15 0.34 4.25
C THR A 158 -15.38 -0.48 3.93
N ILE A 159 -15.27 -1.40 2.97
CA ILE A 159 -16.32 -2.34 2.56
C ILE A 159 -15.87 -3.73 2.98
N LEU A 160 -16.62 -4.36 3.88
CA LEU A 160 -16.36 -5.72 4.34
C LEU A 160 -17.35 -6.68 3.66
N LEU A 161 -16.82 -7.65 2.93
CA LEU A 161 -17.57 -8.77 2.39
C LEU A 161 -17.39 -9.95 3.35
N SER A 162 -18.47 -10.37 3.97
CA SER A 162 -18.43 -11.40 5.01
C SER A 162 -19.62 -12.33 4.94
N THR A 163 -19.46 -13.53 5.44
CA THR A 163 -20.55 -14.43 5.76
C THR A 163 -21.09 -14.13 7.15
N ASP A 164 -22.26 -14.67 7.48
CA ASP A 164 -22.89 -14.59 8.81
C ASP A 164 -22.03 -15.26 9.91
N SER A 165 -21.20 -16.22 9.55
CA SER A 165 -20.28 -16.91 10.46
C SER A 165 -18.99 -16.10 10.69
N GLU A 166 -18.58 -15.26 9.75
CA GLU A 166 -17.39 -14.41 9.89
C GLU A 166 -17.67 -13.17 10.75
N ILE A 167 -18.79 -12.50 10.52
CA ILE A 167 -19.25 -11.41 11.39
C ILE A 167 -20.60 -11.82 12.00
N ARG A 168 -20.57 -12.29 13.22
CA ARG A 168 -21.76 -12.81 13.91
C ARG A 168 -22.66 -11.66 14.36
N LYS A 169 -23.95 -11.74 13.99
CA LYS A 169 -24.95 -10.66 14.16
C LYS A 169 -25.02 -10.10 15.59
N HIS A 170 -25.02 -10.95 16.60
CA HIS A 170 -25.23 -10.58 18.01
C HIS A 170 -23.96 -10.49 18.85
N ILE A 171 -22.79 -10.67 18.26
CA ILE A 171 -21.51 -10.67 18.97
C ILE A 171 -20.54 -9.69 18.33
N ASP A 172 -20.31 -9.87 17.03
CA ASP A 172 -19.27 -9.13 16.31
C ASP A 172 -19.80 -7.83 15.70
N LEU A 173 -21.03 -7.87 15.15
CA LEU A 173 -21.65 -6.72 14.53
C LEU A 173 -21.93 -5.57 15.52
N GLU A 174 -22.34 -5.92 16.75
CA GLU A 174 -22.62 -4.94 17.81
C GLU A 174 -21.39 -4.12 18.19
N LYS A 175 -20.19 -4.71 18.10
CA LYS A 175 -18.92 -4.04 18.41
C LYS A 175 -18.58 -2.91 17.46
N ILE A 176 -19.05 -3.01 16.22
CA ILE A 176 -18.75 -2.04 15.15
C ILE A 176 -19.97 -1.24 14.68
N GLU A 177 -21.14 -1.43 15.29
CA GLU A 177 -22.40 -0.81 14.88
C GLU A 177 -22.27 0.72 14.69
N ASN A 178 -21.55 1.39 15.57
CA ASN A 178 -21.33 2.84 15.52
C ASN A 178 -20.48 3.31 14.32
N PHE A 179 -19.78 2.39 13.65
CA PHE A 179 -18.95 2.68 12.48
C PHE A 179 -19.62 2.26 11.17
N ILE A 180 -20.77 1.58 11.24
CA ILE A 180 -21.45 1.03 10.05
C ILE A 180 -22.41 2.07 9.48
N ALA A 181 -22.14 2.52 8.26
CA ALA A 181 -23.03 3.43 7.54
C ALA A 181 -24.18 2.69 6.84
N LYS A 182 -23.92 1.52 6.25
CA LYS A 182 -24.87 0.69 5.49
C LYS A 182 -24.58 -0.78 5.67
N LYS A 183 -25.66 -1.58 5.65
CA LYS A 183 -25.60 -3.05 5.68
C LYS A 183 -26.45 -3.61 4.55
N PHE A 184 -25.91 -4.57 3.83
CA PHE A 184 -26.60 -5.26 2.75
C PHE A 184 -26.36 -6.77 2.83
N THR A 185 -27.34 -7.54 2.41
CA THR A 185 -27.22 -9.00 2.27
C THR A 185 -27.43 -9.37 0.81
N LEU A 186 -26.56 -10.21 0.27
CA LEU A 186 -26.73 -10.83 -1.03
C LEU A 186 -27.53 -12.12 -0.87
N VAL A 187 -28.74 -12.14 -1.40
CA VAL A 187 -29.63 -13.29 -1.34
C VAL A 187 -29.72 -13.93 -2.71
N ARG A 188 -29.38 -15.22 -2.78
CA ARG A 188 -29.46 -15.97 -4.03
C ARG A 188 -30.89 -16.51 -4.22
N ASP A 189 -31.56 -16.05 -5.27
CA ASP A 189 -32.75 -16.70 -5.82
C ASP A 189 -32.32 -17.90 -6.69
N LYS A 190 -32.63 -19.12 -6.19
CA LYS A 190 -32.23 -20.35 -6.88
C LYS A 190 -33.14 -20.67 -8.10
N GLU A 191 -34.38 -20.20 -8.09
CA GLU A 191 -35.34 -20.46 -9.14
C GLU A 191 -35.06 -19.63 -10.39
N ASN A 192 -34.79 -18.33 -10.18
CA ASN A 192 -34.52 -17.39 -11.25
C ASN A 192 -33.02 -17.23 -11.57
N GLN A 193 -32.14 -17.93 -10.84
CA GLN A 193 -30.66 -17.81 -10.96
C GLN A 193 -30.13 -16.37 -10.82
N LEU A 194 -30.80 -15.56 -10.01
CA LEU A 194 -30.47 -14.18 -9.77
C LEU A 194 -29.90 -14.02 -8.36
N THR A 195 -29.20 -12.92 -8.15
CA THR A 195 -28.79 -12.48 -6.81
C THR A 195 -29.41 -11.13 -6.53
N GLU A 196 -30.18 -11.05 -5.46
CA GLU A 196 -30.82 -9.83 -4.99
C GLU A 196 -30.00 -9.20 -3.88
N VAL A 197 -30.01 -7.86 -3.85
CA VAL A 197 -29.40 -7.08 -2.78
C VAL A 197 -30.51 -6.61 -1.85
N VAL A 198 -30.48 -7.11 -0.61
CA VAL A 198 -31.47 -6.76 0.42
C VAL A 198 -30.80 -5.87 1.46
N GLU A 199 -31.48 -4.79 1.86
CA GLU A 199 -30.98 -3.92 2.94
C GLU A 199 -31.04 -4.66 4.28
N GLY A 200 -30.01 -4.51 5.07
CA GLY A 200 -29.85 -5.17 6.35
C GLY A 200 -28.77 -6.25 6.35
N TYR A 201 -28.36 -6.66 7.56
CA TYR A 201 -27.38 -7.72 7.75
C TYR A 201 -28.11 -9.02 8.09
N PHE A 202 -28.18 -9.94 7.14
CA PHE A 202 -28.92 -11.22 7.22
C PHE A 202 -30.30 -11.00 7.89
N PRO A 203 -31.18 -10.20 7.25
CA PRO A 203 -32.55 -10.02 7.73
C PRO A 203 -33.27 -11.39 7.69
N ASN A 204 -34.02 -11.70 8.75
CA ASN A 204 -34.81 -12.92 8.84
C ASN A 204 -35.92 -12.92 7.80
#